data_74bfd7782e6778a48e0ed22e05695ccf
#
_entry.id   74bfd7782e6778a48e0ed22e05695ccf
#
_cell.length_a   1.000
_cell.length_b   1.000
_cell.length_c   1.000
_cell.angle_alpha   90.00
_cell.angle_beta   90.00
_cell.angle_gamma   90.00
#
_symmetry.space_group_name_H-M   'P 1'
#
loop_
_entity.id
_entity.type
_entity.pdbx_description
1 polymer ?
#
loop_
_entity_poly.entity_id
_entity_poly.type
_entity_poly.pdbx_seq_one_letter_code
_entity_poly.pdbx_strand_id
1 'polypeptide(L)'
;MKIIYNRFIPFKGFMAINLFGVLFVRKEYEDDMNKYAEVKNIVINHESIHTAQMKELWFIGFYLMYLFYYLFLLAKTGNARTAYLEIPFEAEAYANERQADYLATRERFAFKHYKI
;
A
#
# COMPACT_ATOMS: atom_id res chain seq x y z
N MET A 1 2.41 9.44 -9.65
CA MET A 1 1.82 8.08 -9.73
C MET A 1 0.58 8.11 -10.61
N LYS A 2 0.46 7.11 -11.48
CA LYS A 2 -0.72 7.00 -12.35
C LYS A 2 -1.89 6.41 -11.57
N ILE A 3 -3.04 7.07 -11.64
CA ILE A 3 -4.28 6.63 -11.00
C ILE A 3 -5.31 6.36 -12.10
N ILE A 4 -5.94 5.18 -12.03
CA ILE A 4 -7.02 4.81 -12.96
C ILE A 4 -8.28 4.57 -12.15
N TYR A 5 -9.31 5.37 -12.41
CA TYR A 5 -10.62 5.17 -11.79
C TYR A 5 -11.46 4.23 -12.66
N ASN A 6 -12.04 3.21 -12.04
CA ASN A 6 -12.81 2.21 -12.77
C ASN A 6 -13.82 1.51 -11.86
N ARG A 7 -14.72 0.71 -12.46
CA ARG A 7 -15.80 0.04 -11.74
C ARG A 7 -15.53 -1.43 -11.43
N PHE A 8 -14.37 -1.95 -11.86
CA PHE A 8 -14.11 -3.39 -11.81
C PHE A 8 -13.01 -3.80 -10.83
N ILE A 9 -11.98 -2.98 -10.68
CA ILE A 9 -10.78 -3.28 -9.90
C ILE A 9 -10.55 -2.18 -8.85
N PRO A 10 -10.37 -2.51 -7.58
CA PRO A 10 -10.49 -3.83 -6.93
C PRO A 10 -11.93 -4.27 -6.75
N PHE A 11 -12.13 -5.38 -6.02
CA PHE A 11 -13.48 -5.85 -5.70
C PHE A 11 -14.28 -4.81 -4.93
N LYS A 12 -15.60 -4.84 -5.10
CA LYS A 12 -16.51 -3.95 -4.38
C LYS A 12 -16.30 -4.10 -2.86
N GLY A 13 -16.21 -2.97 -2.18
CA GLY A 13 -15.91 -2.93 -0.75
C GLY A 13 -14.46 -2.51 -0.45
N PHE A 14 -13.59 -2.57 -1.45
CA PHE A 14 -12.22 -2.08 -1.34
C PHE A 14 -12.08 -0.78 -2.14
N MET A 15 -11.31 0.17 -1.61
CA MET A 15 -11.15 1.48 -2.24
C MET A 15 -10.21 1.42 -3.45
N ALA A 16 -9.05 0.80 -3.30
CA ALA A 16 -7.99 0.86 -4.29
C ALA A 16 -7.03 -0.32 -4.20
N ILE A 17 -6.31 -0.57 -5.28
CA ILE A 17 -5.23 -1.55 -5.32
C ILE A 17 -4.09 -1.03 -6.19
N ASN A 18 -2.86 -1.23 -5.73
CA ASN A 18 -1.65 -0.90 -6.48
C ASN A 18 -1.18 -2.15 -7.24
N LEU A 19 -1.28 -2.11 -8.56
CA LEU A 19 -0.81 -3.19 -9.43
C LEU A 19 0.38 -2.67 -10.23
N PHE A 20 1.56 -3.18 -9.91
CA PHE A 20 2.81 -2.88 -10.62
C PHE A 20 3.11 -1.38 -10.72
N GLY A 21 2.77 -0.61 -9.68
CA GLY A 21 3.03 0.82 -9.62
C GLY A 21 1.90 1.70 -10.17
N VAL A 22 0.82 1.10 -10.64
CA VAL A 22 -0.38 1.84 -11.09
C VAL A 22 -1.48 1.65 -10.05
N LEU A 23 -2.06 2.75 -9.60
CA LEU A 23 -3.14 2.71 -8.61
C LEU A 23 -4.49 2.64 -9.31
N PHE A 24 -5.20 1.54 -9.09
CA PHE A 24 -6.58 1.38 -9.55
C PHE A 24 -7.51 1.72 -8.39
N VAL A 25 -8.34 2.75 -8.58
CA VAL A 25 -9.29 3.22 -7.58
C VAL A 25 -10.69 2.99 -8.09
N ARG A 26 -11.56 2.47 -7.24
CA ARG A 26 -12.96 2.30 -7.63
C ARG A 26 -13.62 3.67 -7.85
N LYS A 27 -14.43 3.75 -8.89
CA LYS A 27 -15.02 5.00 -9.35
C LYS A 27 -15.87 5.69 -8.27
N GLU A 28 -16.49 4.94 -7.38
CA GLU A 28 -17.29 5.50 -6.29
C GLU A 28 -16.46 6.34 -5.31
N TYR A 29 -15.13 6.21 -5.30
CA TYR A 29 -14.24 7.00 -4.45
C TYR A 29 -13.56 8.16 -5.17
N GLU A 30 -13.85 8.35 -6.46
CA GLU A 30 -13.21 9.39 -7.27
C GLU A 30 -13.49 10.80 -6.72
N ASP A 31 -14.75 11.08 -6.38
CA ASP A 31 -15.14 12.38 -5.86
C ASP A 31 -14.45 12.68 -4.52
N ASP A 32 -14.38 11.69 -3.62
CA ASP A 32 -13.70 11.84 -2.33
C ASP A 32 -12.21 12.11 -2.51
N MET A 33 -11.57 11.39 -3.42
CA MET A 33 -10.14 11.58 -3.73
C MET A 33 -9.86 12.98 -4.27
N ASN A 34 -10.74 13.49 -5.12
CA ASN A 34 -10.54 14.80 -5.76
C ASN A 34 -10.98 15.95 -4.85
N LYS A 35 -11.92 15.72 -3.94
CA LYS A 35 -12.45 16.74 -3.05
C LYS A 35 -11.45 17.14 -1.95
N TYR A 36 -10.68 16.17 -1.46
CA TYR A 36 -9.74 16.39 -0.36
C TYR A 36 -8.30 16.16 -0.85
N ALA A 37 -7.63 17.25 -1.24
CA ALA A 37 -6.26 17.17 -1.76
C ALA A 37 -5.29 16.54 -0.75
N GLU A 38 -5.46 16.80 0.53
CA GLU A 38 -4.63 16.23 1.59
C GLU A 38 -4.76 14.71 1.65
N VAL A 39 -5.99 14.20 1.59
CA VAL A 39 -6.27 12.76 1.56
C VAL A 39 -5.64 12.12 0.33
N LYS A 40 -5.81 12.75 -0.83
CA LYS A 40 -5.22 12.26 -2.08
C LYS A 40 -3.69 12.17 -1.97
N ASN A 41 -3.05 13.18 -1.40
CA ASN A 41 -1.60 13.20 -1.23
C ASN A 41 -1.11 12.09 -0.30
N ILE A 42 -1.83 11.83 0.79
CA ILE A 42 -1.51 10.74 1.71
C ILE A 42 -1.61 9.39 1.00
N VAL A 43 -2.69 9.17 0.26
CA VAL A 43 -2.89 7.93 -0.49
C VAL A 43 -1.79 7.74 -1.54
N ILE A 44 -1.48 8.77 -2.31
CA ILE A 44 -0.42 8.71 -3.33
C ILE A 44 0.93 8.40 -2.67
N ASN A 45 1.25 9.04 -1.56
CA ASN A 45 2.50 8.80 -0.85
C ASN A 45 2.58 7.36 -0.32
N HIS A 46 1.51 6.88 0.30
CA HIS A 46 1.39 5.51 0.77
C HIS A 46 1.63 4.50 -0.36
N GLU A 47 0.92 4.67 -1.47
CA GLU A 47 1.03 3.74 -2.61
C GLU A 47 2.37 3.87 -3.32
N SER A 48 2.97 5.05 -3.32
CA SER A 48 4.31 5.24 -3.88
C SER A 48 5.39 4.55 -3.04
N ILE A 49 5.19 4.47 -1.72
CA ILE A 49 6.06 3.66 -0.84
C ILE A 49 5.95 2.18 -1.24
N HIS A 50 4.74 1.67 -1.46
CA HIS A 50 4.57 0.31 -1.96
C HIS A 50 5.24 0.09 -3.31
N THR A 51 5.17 1.06 -4.21
CA THR A 51 5.85 0.96 -5.50
C THR A 51 7.37 0.84 -5.33
N ALA A 52 7.96 1.57 -4.39
CA ALA A 52 9.38 1.43 -4.08
C ALA A 52 9.70 0.04 -3.56
N GLN A 53 8.87 -0.51 -2.66
CA GLN A 53 9.00 -1.87 -2.16
C GLN A 53 8.89 -2.91 -3.28
N MET A 54 7.93 -2.71 -4.18
CA MET A 54 7.74 -3.58 -5.35
C MET A 54 8.98 -3.62 -6.22
N LYS A 55 9.55 -2.46 -6.53
CA LYS A 55 10.77 -2.37 -7.35
C LYS A 55 11.95 -3.08 -6.70
N GLU A 56 12.07 -2.99 -5.39
CA GLU A 56 13.15 -3.66 -4.65
C GLU A 56 13.04 -5.19 -4.70
N LEU A 57 11.83 -5.71 -4.87
CA LEU A 57 11.55 -7.14 -4.84
C LEU A 57 11.10 -7.69 -6.19
N TRP A 58 11.40 -6.96 -7.27
CA TRP A 58 11.09 -7.40 -8.65
C TRP A 58 9.57 -7.63 -8.86
N PHE A 59 8.73 -6.85 -8.23
CA PHE A 59 7.27 -6.90 -8.25
C PHE A 59 6.69 -8.24 -7.79
N ILE A 60 7.00 -9.33 -8.47
CA ILE A 60 6.49 -10.67 -8.12
C ILE A 60 6.91 -11.05 -6.69
N GLY A 61 8.16 -10.79 -6.33
CA GLY A 61 8.66 -11.03 -4.98
C GLY A 61 7.85 -10.28 -3.91
N PHE A 62 7.48 -9.02 -4.20
CA PHE A 62 6.64 -8.24 -3.31
C PHE A 62 5.30 -8.94 -3.04
N TYR A 63 4.59 -9.35 -4.10
CA TYR A 63 3.27 -9.97 -3.94
C TYR A 63 3.36 -11.31 -3.21
N LEU A 64 4.38 -12.12 -3.51
CA LEU A 64 4.57 -13.40 -2.83
C LEU A 64 4.88 -13.21 -1.34
N MET A 65 5.76 -12.28 -1.01
CA MET A 65 6.09 -11.97 0.39
C MET A 65 4.91 -11.36 1.12
N TYR A 66 4.15 -10.49 0.44
CA TYR A 66 2.96 -9.87 1.02
C TYR A 66 1.95 -10.94 1.43
N LEU A 67 1.67 -11.86 0.53
CA LEU A 67 0.75 -12.96 0.80
C LEU A 67 1.25 -13.84 1.95
N PHE A 68 2.52 -14.21 1.95
CA PHE A 68 3.13 -15.00 3.01
C PHE A 68 3.01 -14.31 4.37
N TYR A 69 3.38 -13.04 4.45
CA TYR A 69 3.26 -12.27 5.69
C TYR A 69 1.81 -12.22 6.17
N TYR A 70 0.88 -11.96 5.25
CA TYR A 70 -0.53 -11.87 5.62
C TYR A 70 -1.04 -13.18 6.21
N LEU A 71 -0.78 -14.30 5.55
CA LEU A 71 -1.23 -15.61 6.02
C LEU A 71 -0.59 -15.99 7.36
N PHE A 72 0.71 -15.74 7.50
CA PHE A 72 1.43 -15.98 8.75
C PHE A 72 0.84 -15.15 9.90
N LEU A 73 0.66 -13.85 9.66
CA LEU A 73 0.12 -12.94 10.68
C LEU A 73 -1.35 -13.22 10.98
N LEU A 74 -2.13 -13.63 9.99
CA LEU A 74 -3.51 -14.04 10.20
C LEU A 74 -3.59 -15.25 11.12
N ALA A 75 -2.74 -16.24 10.91
CA ALA A 75 -2.65 -17.41 11.79
C ALA A 75 -2.20 -17.04 13.22
N LYS A 76 -1.25 -16.10 13.32
CA LYS A 76 -0.70 -15.65 14.60
C LYS A 76 -1.68 -14.79 15.40
N THR A 77 -2.37 -13.84 14.74
CA THR A 77 -3.20 -12.86 15.42
C THR A 77 -4.68 -13.25 15.46
N GLY A 78 -5.14 -14.08 14.54
CA GLY A 78 -6.54 -14.45 14.40
C GLY A 78 -7.46 -13.30 13.97
N ASN A 79 -6.89 -12.18 13.49
CA ASN A 79 -7.65 -10.99 13.12
C ASN A 79 -7.12 -10.41 11.80
N ALA A 80 -7.99 -10.35 10.79
CA ALA A 80 -7.59 -9.93 9.45
C ALA A 80 -7.06 -8.49 9.40
N ARG A 81 -7.68 -7.57 10.13
CA ARG A 81 -7.23 -6.18 10.15
C ARG A 81 -5.88 -6.03 10.84
N THR A 82 -5.70 -6.68 11.97
CA THR A 82 -4.44 -6.66 12.70
C THR A 82 -3.33 -7.28 11.86
N ALA A 83 -3.60 -8.41 11.22
CA ALA A 83 -2.64 -9.06 10.33
C ALA A 83 -2.21 -8.13 9.20
N TYR A 84 -3.16 -7.49 8.54
CA TYR A 84 -2.89 -6.53 7.46
C TYR A 84 -1.98 -5.38 7.94
N LEU A 85 -2.31 -4.75 9.06
CA LEU A 85 -1.56 -3.60 9.57
C LEU A 85 -0.15 -3.96 10.04
N GLU A 86 0.08 -5.21 10.41
CA GLU A 86 1.39 -5.68 10.88
C GLU A 86 2.30 -6.19 9.76
N ILE A 87 1.80 -6.33 8.53
CA ILE A 87 2.66 -6.67 7.39
C ILE A 87 3.75 -5.59 7.29
N PRO A 88 5.05 -5.96 7.24
CA PRO A 88 6.12 -4.97 7.21
C PRO A 88 5.96 -3.91 6.12
N PHE A 89 5.46 -4.29 4.94
CA PHE A 89 5.20 -3.35 3.86
C PHE A 89 4.16 -2.31 4.24
N GLU A 90 3.07 -2.75 4.88
CA GLU A 90 2.02 -1.84 5.33
C GLU A 90 2.47 -1.01 6.53
N ALA A 91 3.19 -1.62 7.46
CA ALA A 91 3.71 -0.91 8.64
C ALA A 91 4.61 0.25 8.23
N GLU A 92 5.49 0.03 7.28
CA GLU A 92 6.35 1.10 6.73
C GLU A 92 5.50 2.19 6.07
N ALA A 93 4.57 1.81 5.22
CA ALA A 93 3.75 2.76 4.48
C ALA A 93 2.88 3.62 5.41
N TYR A 94 2.20 3.00 6.36
CA TYR A 94 1.37 3.75 7.32
C TYR A 94 2.17 4.66 8.23
N ALA A 95 3.38 4.25 8.64
CA ALA A 95 4.23 5.06 9.50
C ALA A 95 4.73 6.33 8.79
N ASN A 96 4.85 6.30 7.46
CA ASN A 96 5.52 7.36 6.70
C ASN A 96 4.64 8.05 5.64
N GLU A 97 3.39 7.66 5.51
CA GLU A 97 2.51 8.18 4.46
C GLU A 97 2.24 9.67 4.55
N ARG A 98 2.41 10.28 5.72
CA ARG A 98 2.19 11.71 5.94
C ARG A 98 3.44 12.55 5.76
N GLN A 99 4.59 11.93 5.53
CA GLN A 99 5.86 12.63 5.32
C GLN A 99 6.08 12.83 3.82
N ALA A 100 5.89 14.04 3.34
CA ALA A 100 5.95 14.34 1.90
C ALA A 100 7.33 14.04 1.28
N ASP A 101 8.40 14.14 2.06
CA ASP A 101 9.78 13.92 1.61
C ASP A 101 10.33 12.53 1.92
N TYR A 102 9.50 11.63 2.46
CA TYR A 102 9.97 10.32 2.89
C TYR A 102 10.68 9.54 1.77
N LEU A 103 10.08 9.49 0.59
CA LEU A 103 10.65 8.74 -0.53
C LEU A 103 12.01 9.28 -0.99
N ALA A 104 12.25 10.58 -0.83
CA ALA A 104 13.52 11.19 -1.18
C ALA A 104 14.67 10.77 -0.25
N THR A 105 14.35 10.40 0.99
CA THR A 105 15.32 10.02 2.02
C THR A 105 15.23 8.55 2.43
N ARG A 106 14.28 7.81 1.88
CA ARG A 106 14.03 6.42 2.24
C ARG A 106 15.22 5.53 1.94
N GLU A 107 15.61 4.71 2.93
CA GLU A 107 16.62 3.68 2.73
C GLU A 107 16.10 2.55 1.86
N ARG A 108 17.00 1.95 1.10
CA ARG A 108 16.69 0.75 0.34
C ARG A 108 16.32 -0.39 1.29
N PHE A 109 15.25 -1.10 0.97
CA PHE A 109 14.72 -2.18 1.82
C PHE A 109 14.32 -1.73 3.22
N ALA A 110 13.84 -0.49 3.36
CA ALA A 110 13.46 0.08 4.65
C ALA A 110 12.38 -0.73 5.38
N PHE A 111 11.53 -1.48 4.66
CA PHE A 111 10.52 -2.33 5.29
C PHE A 111 11.11 -3.37 6.27
N LYS A 112 12.39 -3.71 6.13
CA LYS A 112 13.07 -4.65 7.04
C LYS A 112 13.16 -4.15 8.47
N HIS A 113 13.01 -2.85 8.69
CA HIS A 113 13.00 -2.27 10.05
C HIS A 113 11.68 -2.53 10.79
N TYR A 114 10.66 -2.97 10.10
CA TYR A 114 9.33 -3.23 10.64
C TYR A 114 9.15 -4.74 10.81
N LYS A 115 9.55 -5.25 11.96
CA LYS A 115 9.59 -6.69 12.21
C LYS A 115 8.25 -7.23 12.68
N ILE A 116 7.95 -8.45 12.29
CA ILE A 116 6.75 -9.15 12.73
C ILE A 116 7.03 -9.98 13.99
#